data_5b7035e6b0c5571cca717cbb58fb782d
#
_entry.id   5b7035e6b0c5571cca717cbb58fb782d
#
_cell.length_a   1.000
_cell.length_b   1.000
_cell.length_c   1.000
_cell.angle_alpha   90.00
_cell.angle_beta   90.00
_cell.angle_gamma   90.00
#
_symmetry.space_group_name_H-M   'P 1'
#
loop_
_entity.id
_entity.type
_entity.pdbx_description
1 polymer ?
#
loop_
_entity_poly.entity_id
_entity_poly.type
_entity_poly.pdbx_seq_one_letter_code
_entity_poly.pdbx_strand_id
1 'polypeptide(L)'
;MNQDELKLAVAQAAADYVLTKIESDSIVGIGTGSTANCFIDIIAKHKHLFAGTVASSEDSATRLRAHGIGVYELTVVSGVAVYVDGADEANDKLELIKGGGAALTREKIVTAVADEFVCIADESKWVDHLGNFPLPVEVIPMARSHVGRELLKLGGDPVWREGVVTDNGNLIIDVHHLHPIESALHLEEKINQITGVVTNGLFARKPANLLFLATQNGITTHYPNSSL
;
A
#
# COMPACT_ATOMS: atom_id res chain seq x y z
N MET A 1 -19.39 1.94 -14.97
CA MET A 1 -17.99 2.38 -15.19
C MET A 1 -17.13 1.13 -15.40
N ASN A 2 -16.18 1.16 -16.33
CA ASN A 2 -15.18 0.10 -16.42
C ASN A 2 -14.10 0.27 -15.33
N GLN A 3 -13.20 -0.70 -15.19
CA GLN A 3 -12.21 -0.69 -14.11
C GLN A 3 -11.24 0.51 -14.19
N ASP A 4 -10.88 0.95 -15.39
CA ASP A 4 -9.99 2.11 -15.56
C ASP A 4 -10.70 3.42 -15.21
N GLU A 5 -11.99 3.54 -15.53
CA GLU A 5 -12.83 4.68 -15.10
C GLU A 5 -12.97 4.72 -13.57
N LEU A 6 -13.13 3.57 -12.90
CA LEU A 6 -13.19 3.49 -11.43
C LEU A 6 -11.86 3.94 -10.80
N LYS A 7 -10.71 3.48 -11.33
CA LYS A 7 -9.39 3.91 -10.85
C LYS A 7 -9.18 5.42 -11.02
N LEU A 8 -9.57 5.96 -12.16
CA LEU A 8 -9.44 7.40 -12.43
C LEU A 8 -10.33 8.23 -11.49
N ALA A 9 -11.57 7.77 -11.27
CA ALA A 9 -12.51 8.48 -10.40
C ALA A 9 -12.03 8.49 -8.94
N VAL A 10 -11.54 7.36 -8.41
CA VAL A 10 -11.04 7.32 -7.04
C VAL A 10 -9.73 8.11 -6.87
N ALA A 11 -8.86 8.10 -7.89
CA ALA A 11 -7.65 8.89 -7.90
C ALA A 11 -7.95 10.40 -7.93
N GLN A 12 -8.99 10.83 -8.65
CA GLN A 12 -9.43 12.22 -8.64
C GLN A 12 -9.97 12.64 -7.26
N ALA A 13 -10.81 11.80 -6.64
CA ALA A 13 -11.32 12.07 -5.30
C ALA A 13 -10.21 12.21 -4.26
N ALA A 14 -9.20 11.34 -4.34
CA ALA A 14 -8.02 11.43 -3.48
C ALA A 14 -7.19 12.70 -3.75
N ALA A 15 -7.02 13.09 -5.01
CA ALA A 15 -6.29 14.32 -5.34
C ALA A 15 -7.01 15.55 -4.81
N ASP A 16 -8.33 15.63 -5.00
CA ASP A 16 -9.15 16.73 -4.48
C ASP A 16 -9.04 16.82 -2.94
N TYR A 17 -9.05 15.67 -2.24
CA TYR A 17 -8.87 15.63 -0.80
C TYR A 17 -7.46 16.06 -0.38
N VAL A 18 -6.41 15.51 -0.99
CA VAL A 18 -5.02 15.84 -0.68
C VAL A 18 -4.75 17.33 -0.84
N LEU A 19 -5.27 17.96 -1.91
CA LEU A 19 -5.13 19.39 -2.15
C LEU A 19 -5.74 20.28 -1.06
N THR A 20 -6.64 19.74 -0.22
CA THR A 20 -7.18 20.46 0.95
C THR A 20 -6.30 20.33 2.20
N LYS A 21 -5.32 19.43 2.18
CA LYS A 21 -4.49 19.04 3.35
C LYS A 21 -3.05 19.52 3.27
N ILE A 22 -2.58 19.88 2.08
CA ILE A 22 -1.17 20.21 1.83
C ILE A 22 -0.95 21.70 1.70
N GLU A 23 0.24 22.11 2.03
CA GLU A 23 0.79 23.47 1.85
C GLU A 23 2.00 23.42 0.92
N SER A 24 2.52 24.58 0.54
CA SER A 24 3.60 24.71 -0.44
C SER A 24 4.93 24.03 -0.04
N ASP A 25 5.14 23.76 1.23
CA ASP A 25 6.30 23.06 1.79
C ASP A 25 6.03 21.58 2.11
N SER A 26 4.81 21.11 1.90
CA SER A 26 4.41 19.73 2.19
C SER A 26 5.09 18.72 1.26
N ILE A 27 5.41 17.56 1.81
CA ILE A 27 5.84 16.36 1.07
C ILE A 27 4.66 15.39 1.00
N VAL A 28 4.35 14.92 -0.20
CA VAL A 28 3.28 13.94 -0.45
C VAL A 28 3.90 12.56 -0.67
N GLY A 29 3.41 11.57 0.07
CA GLY A 29 3.79 10.18 -0.12
C GLY A 29 3.00 9.54 -1.27
N ILE A 30 3.68 8.83 -2.14
CA ILE A 30 3.08 8.23 -3.35
C ILE A 30 3.29 6.72 -3.34
N GLY A 31 2.18 6.00 -3.47
CA GLY A 31 2.13 4.56 -3.53
C GLY A 31 2.53 3.95 -4.87
N THR A 32 2.22 2.68 -5.04
CA THR A 32 2.63 1.87 -6.20
C THR A 32 1.43 1.18 -6.83
N GLY A 33 1.47 1.03 -8.17
CA GLY A 33 0.47 0.30 -8.92
C GLY A 33 -0.45 1.18 -9.77
N SER A 34 -1.34 0.54 -10.53
CA SER A 34 -2.12 1.22 -11.58
C SER A 34 -3.04 2.32 -11.06
N THR A 35 -3.63 2.17 -9.87
CA THR A 35 -4.48 3.20 -9.25
C THR A 35 -3.63 4.37 -8.75
N ALA A 36 -2.48 4.09 -8.14
CA ALA A 36 -1.51 5.11 -7.74
C ALA A 36 -0.96 5.88 -8.95
N ASN A 37 -0.77 5.22 -10.08
CA ASN A 37 -0.35 5.87 -11.33
C ASN A 37 -1.40 6.89 -11.82
N CYS A 38 -2.70 6.58 -11.72
CA CYS A 38 -3.76 7.57 -12.01
C CYS A 38 -3.69 8.78 -11.06
N PHE A 39 -3.40 8.54 -9.78
CA PHE A 39 -3.22 9.62 -8.82
C PHE A 39 -2.00 10.50 -9.17
N ILE A 40 -0.87 9.89 -9.55
CA ILE A 40 0.34 10.63 -10.00
C ILE A 40 -0.01 11.56 -11.17
N ASP A 41 -0.71 11.07 -12.20
CA ASP A 41 -1.05 11.84 -13.39
C ASP A 41 -1.99 13.02 -13.10
N ILE A 42 -2.83 12.89 -12.06
CA ILE A 42 -3.73 13.95 -11.64
C ILE A 42 -2.99 14.98 -10.80
N ILE A 43 -2.27 14.55 -9.74
CA ILE A 43 -1.59 15.46 -8.82
C ILE A 43 -0.46 16.24 -9.52
N ALA A 44 0.10 15.69 -10.60
CA ALA A 44 1.11 16.34 -11.41
C ALA A 44 0.66 17.69 -11.99
N LYS A 45 -0.63 17.85 -12.24
CA LYS A 45 -1.21 19.13 -12.71
C LYS A 45 -1.14 20.22 -11.65
N HIS A 46 -0.97 19.83 -10.40
CA HIS A 46 -0.95 20.67 -9.20
C HIS A 46 0.43 20.71 -8.52
N LYS A 47 1.50 20.27 -9.20
CA LYS A 47 2.85 20.14 -8.64
C LYS A 47 3.45 21.43 -8.07
N HIS A 48 2.89 22.59 -8.38
CA HIS A 48 3.30 23.90 -7.85
C HIS A 48 2.72 24.19 -6.46
N LEU A 49 1.84 23.33 -5.93
CA LEU A 49 1.17 23.51 -4.63
C LEU A 49 1.84 22.77 -3.48
N PHE A 50 2.90 21.99 -3.73
CA PHE A 50 3.63 21.23 -2.72
C PHE A 50 5.12 21.17 -3.06
N ALA A 51 5.96 20.90 -2.06
CA ALA A 51 7.42 20.91 -2.23
C ALA A 51 7.95 19.73 -3.06
N GLY A 52 7.33 18.56 -2.93
CA GLY A 52 7.72 17.36 -3.65
C GLY A 52 7.13 16.08 -3.05
N THR A 53 7.72 14.97 -3.38
CA THR A 53 7.18 13.64 -3.06
C THR A 53 8.22 12.70 -2.48
N VAL A 54 7.75 11.68 -1.75
CA VAL A 54 8.46 10.44 -1.43
C VAL A 54 7.70 9.30 -2.09
N ALA A 55 8.40 8.47 -2.86
CA ALA A 55 7.80 7.34 -3.59
C ALA A 55 8.07 6.01 -2.88
N SER A 56 7.10 5.11 -2.91
CA SER A 56 7.22 3.76 -2.34
C SER A 56 7.86 2.74 -3.30
N SER A 57 8.19 3.13 -4.53
CA SER A 57 8.88 2.28 -5.51
C SER A 57 9.66 3.10 -6.53
N GLU A 58 10.63 2.47 -7.18
CA GLU A 58 11.39 3.08 -8.28
C GLU A 58 10.51 3.36 -9.51
N ASP A 59 9.49 2.54 -9.75
CA ASP A 59 8.53 2.75 -10.83
C ASP A 59 7.74 4.05 -10.61
N SER A 60 7.17 4.24 -9.41
CA SER A 60 6.47 5.49 -9.05
C SER A 60 7.41 6.69 -9.06
N ALA A 61 8.64 6.54 -8.57
CA ALA A 61 9.65 7.60 -8.60
C ALA A 61 9.99 8.03 -10.03
N THR A 62 10.13 7.07 -10.94
CA THR A 62 10.40 7.33 -12.36
C THR A 62 9.24 8.07 -13.01
N ARG A 63 8.00 7.67 -12.75
CA ARG A 63 6.80 8.34 -13.26
C ARG A 63 6.67 9.78 -12.75
N LEU A 64 6.92 10.00 -11.46
CA LEU A 64 6.92 11.34 -10.85
C LEU A 64 7.95 12.26 -11.48
N ARG A 65 9.20 11.78 -11.66
CA ARG A 65 10.27 12.54 -12.32
C ARG A 65 9.92 12.87 -13.77
N ALA A 66 9.25 11.97 -14.50
CA ALA A 66 8.79 12.22 -15.86
C ALA A 66 7.78 13.37 -15.94
N HIS A 67 6.98 13.59 -14.88
CA HIS A 67 6.08 14.75 -14.73
C HIS A 67 6.80 16.01 -14.22
N GLY A 68 8.10 15.95 -13.95
CA GLY A 68 8.88 17.07 -13.41
C GLY A 68 8.53 17.37 -11.94
N ILE A 69 8.14 16.35 -11.17
CA ILE A 69 7.90 16.43 -9.73
C ILE A 69 9.19 16.02 -9.01
N GLY A 70 9.58 16.78 -7.98
CA GLY A 70 10.71 16.43 -7.12
C GLY A 70 10.41 15.15 -6.32
N VAL A 71 11.33 14.17 -6.38
CA VAL A 71 11.27 12.95 -5.60
C VAL A 71 12.44 12.95 -4.63
N TYR A 72 12.14 12.95 -3.35
CA TYR A 72 13.11 13.02 -2.27
C TYR A 72 13.28 11.66 -1.59
N GLU A 73 14.49 11.41 -1.11
CA GLU A 73 14.74 10.31 -0.19
C GLU A 73 14.08 10.62 1.17
N LEU A 74 13.46 9.61 1.78
CA LEU A 74 12.79 9.78 3.07
C LEU A 74 13.72 10.31 4.17
N THR A 75 15.01 10.02 4.06
CA THR A 75 16.05 10.44 5.02
C THR A 75 16.35 11.94 5.02
N VAL A 76 15.93 12.68 3.99
CA VAL A 76 16.21 14.12 3.86
C VAL A 76 14.97 15.00 4.03
N VAL A 77 13.81 14.42 4.28
CA VAL A 77 12.56 15.14 4.54
C VAL A 77 12.17 15.05 6.01
N SER A 78 11.45 16.05 6.52
CA SER A 78 11.03 16.11 7.93
C SER A 78 9.79 15.26 8.23
N GLY A 79 9.01 14.89 7.19
CA GLY A 79 7.80 14.11 7.32
C GLY A 79 7.08 13.99 5.98
N VAL A 80 5.98 13.26 5.98
CA VAL A 80 5.08 13.07 4.84
C VAL A 80 3.67 13.45 5.30
N ALA A 81 3.13 14.52 4.74
CA ALA A 81 1.83 15.04 5.17
C ALA A 81 0.68 14.05 4.89
N VAL A 82 0.61 13.56 3.66
CA VAL A 82 -0.38 12.56 3.25
C VAL A 82 0.29 11.53 2.36
N TYR A 83 0.06 10.26 2.65
CA TYR A 83 0.44 9.15 1.79
C TYR A 83 -0.79 8.60 1.08
N VAL A 84 -0.73 8.48 -0.24
CA VAL A 84 -1.83 7.93 -1.06
C VAL A 84 -1.38 6.66 -1.74
N ASP A 85 -2.11 5.56 -1.53
CA ASP A 85 -1.78 4.26 -2.13
C ASP A 85 -3.00 3.38 -2.34
N GLY A 86 -2.87 2.37 -3.21
CA GLY A 86 -3.86 1.33 -3.42
C GLY A 86 -3.80 0.20 -2.41
N ALA A 87 -4.72 -0.76 -2.54
CA ALA A 87 -4.71 -2.02 -1.80
C ALA A 87 -5.12 -3.19 -2.69
N ASP A 88 -4.67 -4.39 -2.32
CA ASP A 88 -5.10 -5.64 -2.93
C ASP A 88 -6.39 -6.15 -2.27
N GLU A 89 -6.54 -5.91 -0.94
CA GLU A 89 -7.77 -6.09 -0.17
C GLU A 89 -7.88 -5.01 0.92
N ALA A 90 -9.11 -4.63 1.27
CA ALA A 90 -9.44 -3.73 2.38
C ALA A 90 -10.72 -4.19 3.08
N ASN A 91 -10.75 -4.15 4.42
CA ASN A 91 -11.92 -4.47 5.24
C ASN A 91 -12.53 -3.22 5.90
N ASP A 92 -13.59 -3.39 6.68
CA ASP A 92 -14.32 -2.32 7.37
C ASP A 92 -13.53 -1.61 8.48
N LYS A 93 -12.44 -2.22 8.96
CA LYS A 93 -11.48 -1.59 9.89
C LYS A 93 -10.40 -0.81 9.17
N LEU A 94 -10.44 -0.76 7.83
CA LEU A 94 -9.40 -0.26 6.94
C LEU A 94 -8.04 -0.93 7.13
N GLU A 95 -8.05 -2.17 7.66
CA GLU A 95 -6.92 -3.07 7.57
C GLU A 95 -6.77 -3.53 6.12
N LEU A 96 -5.54 -3.64 5.61
CA LEU A 96 -5.30 -3.90 4.20
C LEU A 96 -4.39 -5.11 4.00
N ILE A 97 -4.53 -5.77 2.84
CA ILE A 97 -3.46 -6.55 2.22
C ILE A 97 -2.92 -5.73 1.05
N LYS A 98 -1.60 -5.60 0.97
CA LYS A 98 -0.84 -4.90 -0.06
C LYS A 98 0.37 -5.74 -0.48
N GLY A 99 0.99 -5.36 -1.58
CA GLY A 99 2.23 -5.98 -2.04
C GLY A 99 2.10 -6.85 -3.29
N GLY A 100 0.95 -6.82 -3.99
CA GLY A 100 0.81 -7.41 -5.32
C GLY A 100 1.88 -6.92 -6.30
N GLY A 101 2.30 -5.66 -6.18
CA GLY A 101 3.40 -5.04 -6.92
C GLY A 101 4.80 -5.22 -6.32
N ALA A 102 4.99 -6.04 -5.29
CA ALA A 102 6.26 -6.30 -4.59
C ALA A 102 6.92 -5.05 -3.93
N ALA A 103 6.15 -3.99 -3.67
CA ALA A 103 6.64 -2.74 -3.07
C ALA A 103 6.30 -2.60 -1.56
N LEU A 104 5.69 -3.62 -0.96
CA LEU A 104 5.07 -3.59 0.38
C LEU A 104 5.98 -3.01 1.48
N THR A 105 7.27 -3.26 1.43
CA THR A 105 8.21 -2.79 2.48
C THR A 105 8.36 -1.29 2.44
N ARG A 106 8.64 -0.71 1.27
CA ARG A 106 8.73 0.74 1.12
C ARG A 106 7.37 1.41 1.33
N GLU A 107 6.27 0.80 0.89
CA GLU A 107 4.91 1.25 1.18
C GLU A 107 4.66 1.33 2.70
N LYS A 108 5.05 0.29 3.44
CA LYS A 108 4.91 0.26 4.90
C LYS A 108 5.80 1.29 5.60
N ILE A 109 7.00 1.52 5.11
CA ILE A 109 7.90 2.56 5.62
C ILE A 109 7.28 3.96 5.45
N VAL A 110 6.78 4.26 4.24
CA VAL A 110 6.14 5.56 3.98
C VAL A 110 4.88 5.73 4.82
N THR A 111 4.05 4.66 4.92
CA THR A 111 2.88 4.64 5.82
C THR A 111 3.27 4.96 7.27
N ALA A 112 4.39 4.39 7.76
CA ALA A 112 4.81 4.57 9.16
C ALA A 112 5.12 6.01 9.51
N VAL A 113 5.63 6.81 8.57
CA VAL A 113 6.05 8.21 8.78
C VAL A 113 5.03 9.24 8.29
N ALA A 114 4.02 8.83 7.54
CA ALA A 114 2.97 9.72 7.07
C ALA A 114 2.04 10.13 8.22
N ASP A 115 1.64 11.40 8.23
CA ASP A 115 0.65 11.91 9.19
C ASP A 115 -0.72 11.29 8.91
N GLU A 116 -1.07 11.15 7.62
CA GLU A 116 -2.31 10.53 7.18
C GLU A 116 -2.06 9.54 6.02
N PHE A 117 -2.67 8.36 6.09
CA PHE A 117 -2.67 7.37 5.02
C PHE A 117 -4.06 7.28 4.39
N VAL A 118 -4.16 7.66 3.12
CA VAL A 118 -5.36 7.59 2.28
C VAL A 118 -5.26 6.40 1.35
N CYS A 119 -6.14 5.43 1.54
CA CYS A 119 -6.26 4.29 0.63
C CYS A 119 -7.21 4.62 -0.52
N ILE A 120 -6.88 4.18 -1.73
CA ILE A 120 -7.70 4.32 -2.94
C ILE A 120 -7.93 2.95 -3.58
N ALA A 121 -9.19 2.55 -3.70
CA ALA A 121 -9.54 1.23 -4.21
C ALA A 121 -10.85 1.26 -5.01
N ASP A 122 -11.06 0.25 -5.85
CA ASP A 122 -12.38 -0.07 -6.41
C ASP A 122 -13.09 -1.14 -5.56
N GLU A 123 -14.40 -1.30 -5.78
CA GLU A 123 -15.26 -2.19 -4.99
C GLU A 123 -14.83 -3.66 -5.01
N SER A 124 -14.03 -4.10 -5.99
CA SER A 124 -13.51 -5.47 -6.04
C SER A 124 -12.46 -5.76 -4.93
N LYS A 125 -11.93 -4.71 -4.31
CA LYS A 125 -10.93 -4.79 -3.23
C LYS A 125 -11.55 -4.79 -1.84
N TRP A 126 -12.84 -4.46 -1.73
CA TRP A 126 -13.55 -4.44 -0.46
C TRP A 126 -14.02 -5.85 -0.08
N VAL A 127 -13.59 -6.32 1.08
CA VAL A 127 -13.87 -7.67 1.57
C VAL A 127 -14.34 -7.65 3.03
N ASP A 128 -15.16 -8.64 3.41
CA ASP A 128 -15.56 -8.79 4.82
C ASP A 128 -14.39 -9.31 5.67
N HIS A 129 -13.59 -10.22 5.12
CA HIS A 129 -12.41 -10.78 5.77
C HIS A 129 -11.23 -10.81 4.80
N LEU A 130 -10.07 -10.38 5.29
CA LEU A 130 -8.82 -10.44 4.53
C LEU A 130 -8.35 -11.88 4.29
N GLY A 131 -7.53 -12.09 3.26
CA GLY A 131 -6.82 -13.34 3.02
C GLY A 131 -7.23 -14.12 1.77
N ASN A 132 -8.18 -13.62 0.97
CA ASN A 132 -8.45 -14.18 -0.36
C ASN A 132 -7.31 -13.88 -1.32
N PHE A 133 -6.79 -12.66 -1.27
CA PHE A 133 -5.56 -12.32 -1.96
C PHE A 133 -4.37 -12.95 -1.23
N PRO A 134 -3.44 -13.63 -1.95
CA PRO A 134 -2.26 -14.21 -1.33
C PRO A 134 -1.45 -13.15 -0.58
N LEU A 135 -1.11 -13.41 0.67
CA LEU A 135 -0.36 -12.45 1.49
C LEU A 135 1.11 -12.42 1.08
N PRO A 136 1.62 -11.30 0.52
CA PRO A 136 3.04 -11.18 0.20
C PRO A 136 3.88 -11.01 1.46
N VAL A 137 5.01 -11.72 1.51
CA VAL A 137 6.03 -11.61 2.57
C VAL A 137 7.38 -11.34 1.92
N GLU A 138 8.00 -10.20 2.22
CA GLU A 138 9.35 -9.89 1.76
C GLU A 138 10.38 -10.55 2.66
N VAL A 139 11.31 -11.29 2.06
CA VAL A 139 12.29 -12.12 2.78
C VAL A 139 13.70 -11.92 2.25
N ILE A 140 14.67 -11.94 3.16
CA ILE A 140 16.09 -12.03 2.80
C ILE A 140 16.31 -13.30 1.95
N PRO A 141 17.00 -13.23 0.78
CA PRO A 141 17.14 -14.37 -0.12
C PRO A 141 17.64 -15.65 0.54
N MET A 142 18.62 -15.57 1.43
CA MET A 142 19.16 -16.69 2.20
C MET A 142 18.09 -17.36 3.08
N ALA A 143 17.11 -16.62 3.58
CA ALA A 143 16.11 -17.12 4.51
C ALA A 143 14.88 -17.75 3.83
N ARG A 144 14.76 -17.68 2.50
CA ARG A 144 13.55 -18.09 1.76
C ARG A 144 12.97 -19.43 2.21
N SER A 145 13.80 -20.48 2.24
CA SER A 145 13.33 -21.83 2.59
C SER A 145 13.01 -21.98 4.08
N HIS A 146 13.72 -21.28 4.97
CA HIS A 146 13.42 -21.24 6.40
C HIS A 146 12.08 -20.55 6.63
N VAL A 147 11.92 -19.34 6.10
CA VAL A 147 10.68 -18.56 6.25
C VAL A 147 9.49 -19.31 5.66
N GLY A 148 9.63 -19.94 4.48
CA GLY A 148 8.57 -20.76 3.91
C GLY A 148 8.07 -21.85 4.86
N ARG A 149 8.98 -22.58 5.53
CA ARG A 149 8.60 -23.59 6.53
C ARG A 149 7.90 -23.00 7.76
N GLU A 150 8.30 -21.80 8.20
CA GLU A 150 7.64 -21.14 9.33
C GLU A 150 6.23 -20.64 8.94
N LEU A 151 6.06 -20.10 7.73
CA LEU A 151 4.77 -19.68 7.21
C LEU A 151 3.79 -20.87 7.05
N LEU A 152 4.29 -22.03 6.64
CA LEU A 152 3.50 -23.26 6.57
C LEU A 152 2.93 -23.65 7.96
N LYS A 153 3.71 -23.48 9.03
CA LYS A 153 3.26 -23.75 10.42
C LYS A 153 2.16 -22.80 10.88
N LEU A 154 2.02 -21.63 10.24
CA LEU A 154 0.94 -20.69 10.49
C LEU A 154 -0.36 -21.04 9.76
N GLY A 155 -0.36 -22.14 8.99
CA GLY A 155 -1.56 -22.63 8.29
C GLY A 155 -1.71 -22.14 6.85
N GLY A 156 -0.76 -21.33 6.35
CA GLY A 156 -0.76 -20.88 4.97
C GLY A 156 -0.01 -21.82 4.03
N ASP A 157 -0.16 -21.61 2.73
CA ASP A 157 0.56 -22.30 1.67
C ASP A 157 1.54 -21.32 0.99
N PRO A 158 2.84 -21.32 1.39
CA PRO A 158 3.83 -20.36 0.93
C PRO A 158 4.37 -20.75 -0.45
N VAL A 159 4.23 -19.84 -1.42
CA VAL A 159 4.72 -19.99 -2.79
C VAL A 159 5.73 -18.87 -3.10
N TRP A 160 6.93 -19.24 -3.54
CA TRP A 160 7.91 -18.26 -3.98
C TRP A 160 7.41 -17.57 -5.25
N ARG A 161 7.43 -16.23 -5.25
CA ARG A 161 7.13 -15.42 -6.44
C ARG A 161 8.36 -15.40 -7.35
N GLU A 162 8.45 -16.40 -8.22
CA GLU A 162 9.60 -16.59 -9.10
C GLU A 162 9.78 -15.42 -10.06
N GLY A 163 11.03 -15.06 -10.33
CA GLY A 163 11.39 -13.96 -11.26
C GLY A 163 11.20 -12.55 -10.72
N VAL A 164 10.74 -12.39 -9.47
CA VAL A 164 10.56 -11.09 -8.83
C VAL A 164 11.64 -10.85 -7.79
N VAL A 165 12.30 -9.69 -7.91
CA VAL A 165 13.22 -9.14 -6.90
C VAL A 165 12.69 -7.76 -6.54
N THR A 166 12.58 -7.47 -5.25
CA THR A 166 12.09 -6.17 -4.77
C THR A 166 13.10 -5.06 -5.02
N ASP A 167 12.67 -3.80 -4.96
CA ASP A 167 13.57 -2.62 -5.01
C ASP A 167 14.62 -2.61 -3.89
N ASN A 168 14.47 -3.49 -2.88
CA ASN A 168 15.42 -3.67 -1.78
C ASN A 168 16.37 -4.87 -1.99
N GLY A 169 16.29 -5.56 -3.14
CA GLY A 169 17.11 -6.73 -3.46
C GLY A 169 16.66 -8.02 -2.79
N ASN A 170 15.43 -8.07 -2.28
CA ASN A 170 14.88 -9.21 -1.58
C ASN A 170 13.90 -10.02 -2.45
N LEU A 171 13.42 -11.15 -1.92
CA LEU A 171 12.46 -12.03 -2.56
C LEU A 171 11.07 -11.87 -1.94
N ILE A 172 10.04 -12.30 -2.68
CA ILE A 172 8.66 -12.38 -2.18
C ILE A 172 8.22 -13.84 -2.07
N ILE A 173 7.60 -14.17 -0.94
CA ILE A 173 6.82 -15.39 -0.75
C ILE A 173 5.35 -14.96 -0.67
N ASP A 174 4.51 -15.48 -1.56
CA ASP A 174 3.07 -15.33 -1.50
C ASP A 174 2.46 -16.45 -0.66
N VAL A 175 1.73 -16.09 0.39
CA VAL A 175 1.11 -17.06 1.29
C VAL A 175 -0.37 -17.19 0.94
N HIS A 176 -0.74 -18.32 0.39
CA HIS A 176 -2.11 -18.67 0.00
C HIS A 176 -2.88 -19.30 1.16
N HIS A 177 -4.19 -19.41 1.00
CA HIS A 177 -5.11 -20.15 1.89
C HIS A 177 -5.12 -19.65 3.36
N LEU A 178 -4.93 -18.34 3.57
CA LEU A 178 -5.05 -17.73 4.89
C LEU A 178 -6.47 -17.24 5.21
N HIS A 179 -7.39 -17.24 4.21
CA HIS A 179 -8.76 -16.76 4.41
C HIS A 179 -9.60 -17.74 5.25
N PRO A 180 -10.40 -17.25 6.20
CA PRO A 180 -10.46 -15.88 6.70
C PRO A 180 -9.32 -15.58 7.69
N ILE A 181 -8.71 -14.38 7.58
CA ILE A 181 -7.76 -13.91 8.59
C ILE A 181 -8.55 -13.33 9.76
N GLU A 182 -8.63 -14.08 10.87
CA GLU A 182 -9.40 -13.72 12.07
C GLU A 182 -8.86 -12.45 12.78
N SER A 183 -7.54 -12.30 12.82
CA SER A 183 -6.86 -11.15 13.43
C SER A 183 -5.65 -10.75 12.58
N ALA A 184 -5.87 -9.74 11.74
CA ALA A 184 -4.82 -9.24 10.84
C ALA A 184 -3.63 -8.68 11.61
N LEU A 185 -3.87 -7.94 12.70
CA LEU A 185 -2.82 -7.39 13.55
C LEU A 185 -1.94 -8.49 14.17
N HIS A 186 -2.56 -9.52 14.75
CA HIS A 186 -1.80 -10.61 15.37
C HIS A 186 -0.98 -11.38 14.34
N LEU A 187 -1.54 -11.64 13.16
CA LEU A 187 -0.82 -12.34 12.09
C LEU A 187 0.34 -11.49 11.54
N GLU A 188 0.12 -10.18 11.34
CA GLU A 188 1.17 -9.23 10.92
C GLU A 188 2.36 -9.28 11.88
N GLU A 189 2.11 -9.15 13.18
CA GLU A 189 3.15 -9.18 14.22
C GLU A 189 3.86 -10.53 14.26
N LYS A 190 3.12 -11.63 14.20
CA LYS A 190 3.67 -12.98 14.27
C LYS A 190 4.59 -13.29 13.10
N ILE A 191 4.22 -12.91 11.88
CA ILE A 191 5.06 -13.08 10.69
C ILE A 191 6.34 -12.22 10.79
N ASN A 192 6.23 -10.99 11.28
CA ASN A 192 7.38 -10.10 11.44
C ASN A 192 8.41 -10.59 12.47
N GLN A 193 8.07 -11.54 13.36
CA GLN A 193 9.01 -12.17 14.30
C GLN A 193 9.82 -13.30 13.68
N ILE A 194 9.51 -13.77 12.48
CA ILE A 194 10.24 -14.86 11.83
C ILE A 194 11.60 -14.33 11.34
N THR A 195 12.68 -14.96 11.79
CA THR A 195 14.03 -14.57 11.35
C THR A 195 14.18 -14.67 9.84
N GLY A 196 14.58 -13.57 9.20
CA GLY A 196 14.74 -13.47 7.74
C GLY A 196 13.54 -12.87 7.02
N VAL A 197 12.44 -12.60 7.70
CA VAL A 197 11.35 -11.75 7.20
C VAL A 197 11.79 -10.30 7.31
N VAL A 198 11.61 -9.54 6.23
CA VAL A 198 11.76 -8.08 6.22
C VAL A 198 10.46 -7.45 6.71
N THR A 199 9.35 -7.75 6.07
CA THR A 199 7.99 -7.46 6.52
C THR A 199 6.97 -8.24 5.67
N ASN A 200 5.69 -8.08 5.97
CA ASN A 200 4.59 -8.72 5.24
C ASN A 200 3.55 -7.68 4.78
N GLY A 201 2.66 -8.11 3.88
CA GLY A 201 1.67 -7.27 3.22
C GLY A 201 0.44 -6.91 4.05
N LEU A 202 0.34 -7.33 5.32
CA LEU A 202 -0.73 -6.88 6.20
C LEU A 202 -0.42 -5.46 6.72
N PHE A 203 -1.38 -4.58 6.60
CA PHE A 203 -1.37 -3.21 7.13
C PHE A 203 -2.50 -3.10 8.14
N ALA A 204 -2.32 -3.72 9.30
CA ALA A 204 -3.28 -3.75 10.41
C ALA A 204 -2.75 -3.00 11.64
N ARG A 205 -1.43 -3.01 11.87
CA ARG A 205 -0.81 -2.21 12.94
C ARG A 205 -0.92 -0.70 12.69
N LYS A 206 -0.80 -0.28 11.43
CA LYS A 206 -1.11 1.07 10.97
C LYS A 206 -2.01 0.96 9.73
N PRO A 207 -3.33 0.81 9.92
CA PRO A 207 -4.30 0.74 8.82
C PRO A 207 -4.44 2.10 8.13
N ALA A 208 -5.22 2.16 7.06
CA ALA A 208 -5.53 3.44 6.45
C ALA A 208 -6.37 4.32 7.38
N ASN A 209 -6.15 5.64 7.34
CA ASN A 209 -6.97 6.61 8.08
C ASN A 209 -8.29 6.87 7.35
N LEU A 210 -8.26 6.70 6.02
CA LEU A 210 -9.36 7.01 5.12
C LEU A 210 -9.26 6.11 3.90
N LEU A 211 -10.39 5.62 3.40
CA LEU A 211 -10.47 4.90 2.14
C LEU A 211 -11.51 5.55 1.24
N PHE A 212 -11.09 5.93 0.03
CA PHE A 212 -12.00 6.22 -1.07
C PHE A 212 -12.26 4.95 -1.86
N LEU A 213 -13.53 4.56 -1.97
CA LEU A 213 -13.95 3.35 -2.67
C LEU A 213 -14.76 3.73 -3.91
N ALA A 214 -14.25 3.39 -5.08
CA ALA A 214 -14.97 3.57 -6.33
C ALA A 214 -15.93 2.42 -6.56
N THR A 215 -17.20 2.74 -6.76
CA THR A 215 -18.29 1.82 -7.08
C THR A 215 -18.97 2.20 -8.38
N GLN A 216 -19.85 1.34 -8.91
CA GLN A 216 -20.69 1.68 -10.07
C GLN A 216 -21.60 2.89 -9.81
N ASN A 217 -21.89 3.22 -8.55
CA ASN A 217 -22.76 4.30 -8.13
C ASN A 217 -22.01 5.59 -7.76
N GLY A 218 -20.67 5.61 -7.86
CA GLY A 218 -19.82 6.74 -7.52
C GLY A 218 -18.78 6.40 -6.45
N ILE A 219 -18.20 7.44 -5.85
CA ILE A 219 -17.17 7.30 -4.82
C ILE A 219 -17.82 7.36 -3.43
N THR A 220 -17.48 6.39 -2.59
CA THR A 220 -17.81 6.41 -1.17
C THR A 220 -16.56 6.61 -0.33
N THR A 221 -16.73 7.26 0.82
CA THR A 221 -15.65 7.53 1.76
C THR A 221 -15.86 6.68 2.99
N HIS A 222 -14.84 5.93 3.39
CA HIS A 222 -14.85 5.06 4.56
C HIS A 222 -13.80 5.50 5.57
N TYR A 223 -14.17 5.44 6.84
CA TYR A 223 -13.29 5.63 7.98
C TYR A 223 -13.22 4.33 8.78
N PRO A 224 -12.14 4.07 9.55
CA PRO A 224 -12.05 2.86 10.34
C PRO A 224 -13.25 2.75 11.29
N ASN A 225 -13.94 1.59 11.27
CA ASN A 225 -14.95 1.31 12.28
C ASN A 225 -14.24 1.16 13.64
N SER A 226 -14.45 2.13 14.52
CA SER A 226 -14.04 2.03 15.92
C SER A 226 -14.87 0.93 16.55
N SER A 227 -14.28 -0.26 16.73
CA SER A 227 -14.88 -1.25 17.65
C SER A 227 -14.90 -0.62 19.04
N LEU A 228 -16.10 -0.26 19.51
CA LEU A 228 -16.35 0.15 20.90
C LEU A 228 -16.05 -1.00 21.85
#